data_e4833dcc97060a51bb5154d18fadda83
#
_entry.id   e4833dcc97060a51bb5154d18fadda83
#
_cell.length_a   1.000
_cell.length_b   1.000
_cell.length_c   1.000
_cell.angle_alpha   90.00
_cell.angle_beta   90.00
_cell.angle_gamma   90.00
#
_symmetry.space_group_name_H-M   'P 1'
#
loop_
_entity.id
_entity.type
_entity.pdbx_description
1 polymer ?
#
loop_
_entity_poly.entity_id
_entity_poly.type
_entity_poly.pdbx_seq_one_letter_code
_entity_poly.pdbx_strand_id
1 'polypeptide(L)'
;MSSIEPMEYNSRLKEIVAVLRKHSITKGVTPLKLREIIEDLGPTFIKLGQIMAMHSDILPKRYCDELMQLCSDVKPMPFEEVLSVIEESYGRSWRRVFSHIDESCQGAASIAQVHRATLKSGEEVVVKVQRRGIYEKMARDIELLRKAIKLMPPVSLKNMADFDLVLDELWTVTRDEMNFLTEASNMEEFARRNKDVHFVGTPKLYQQYTTVHVLVMEYIDGCAVDDKERLKEEGYDLKEIGSKLVDNYIKQVMDDGFFHADPHSGNVKIRDGKIVWIDMGMMGRLTERDREMLGKAIEGIALNDIGLIRQAVLGLGEFKERPDQRKLYEGIEGL
;
A
#
# COMPACT_ATOMS: atom_id res chain seq x y z
N MET A 1 11.73 -1.49 24.60
CA MET A 1 11.00 -2.77 24.44
C MET A 1 10.08 -2.91 25.64
N SER A 2 8.82 -2.50 25.56
CA SER A 2 7.85 -2.71 26.62
C SER A 2 7.42 -4.19 26.55
N SER A 3 7.52 -4.88 27.67
CA SER A 3 7.08 -6.27 27.82
C SER A 3 5.57 -6.33 27.58
N ILE A 4 5.18 -6.92 26.47
CA ILE A 4 3.77 -7.21 26.11
C ILE A 4 3.20 -8.04 27.28
N GLU A 5 2.06 -7.61 27.83
CA GLU A 5 1.45 -8.32 28.94
C GLU A 5 1.06 -9.75 28.52
N PRO A 6 1.43 -10.78 29.28
CA PRO A 6 1.15 -12.18 28.92
C PRO A 6 -0.35 -12.50 28.72
N MET A 7 -1.23 -11.71 29.31
CA MET A 7 -2.68 -11.87 29.24
C MET A 7 -3.26 -11.50 27.86
N GLU A 8 -2.76 -10.43 27.22
CA GLU A 8 -3.17 -10.01 25.89
C GLU A 8 -2.67 -10.95 24.79
N TYR A 9 -1.44 -11.46 24.96
CA TYR A 9 -0.87 -12.46 24.05
C TYR A 9 -1.71 -13.74 23.98
N ASN A 10 -2.09 -14.28 25.15
CA ASN A 10 -2.93 -15.47 25.24
C ASN A 10 -4.35 -15.23 24.70
N SER A 11 -4.88 -14.03 24.84
CA SER A 11 -6.18 -13.64 24.29
C SER A 11 -6.15 -13.65 22.76
N ARG A 12 -5.13 -13.04 22.14
CA ARG A 12 -5.01 -12.96 20.69
C ARG A 12 -4.76 -14.33 20.04
N LEU A 13 -3.94 -15.17 20.69
CA LEU A 13 -3.74 -16.54 20.24
C LEU A 13 -5.05 -17.36 20.25
N LYS A 14 -5.88 -17.19 21.30
CA LYS A 14 -7.20 -17.84 21.37
C LYS A 14 -8.12 -17.36 20.26
N GLU A 15 -8.11 -16.07 19.94
CA GLU A 15 -8.88 -15.49 18.84
C GLU A 15 -8.46 -16.11 17.50
N ILE A 16 -7.16 -16.15 17.20
CA ILE A 16 -6.62 -16.77 15.97
C ILE A 16 -7.06 -18.24 15.89
N VAL A 17 -6.90 -19.00 16.96
CA VAL A 17 -7.31 -20.42 17.01
C VAL A 17 -8.81 -20.56 16.80
N ALA A 18 -9.63 -19.67 17.36
CA ALA A 18 -11.09 -19.69 17.20
C ALA A 18 -11.48 -19.45 15.72
N VAL A 19 -10.88 -18.47 15.06
CA VAL A 19 -11.10 -18.22 13.63
C VAL A 19 -10.69 -19.41 12.79
N LEU A 20 -9.52 -19.99 13.02
CA LEU A 20 -9.04 -21.17 12.30
C LEU A 20 -9.96 -22.38 12.47
N ARG A 21 -10.51 -22.57 13.66
CA ARG A 21 -11.52 -23.63 13.93
C ARG A 21 -12.85 -23.35 13.22
N LYS A 22 -13.33 -22.11 13.26
CA LYS A 22 -14.55 -21.67 12.57
C LYS A 22 -14.49 -22.05 11.09
N HIS A 23 -13.35 -21.84 10.44
CA HIS A 23 -13.14 -22.13 9.02
C HIS A 23 -12.69 -23.58 8.74
N SER A 24 -12.64 -24.45 9.75
CA SER A 24 -12.30 -25.88 9.60
C SER A 24 -11.06 -26.12 8.73
N ILE A 25 -9.95 -25.48 9.04
CA ILE A 25 -8.70 -25.48 8.24
C ILE A 25 -8.13 -26.91 8.02
N THR A 26 -8.43 -27.86 8.93
CA THR A 26 -7.99 -29.25 8.82
C THR A 26 -8.56 -29.98 7.61
N LYS A 27 -9.64 -29.45 7.00
CA LYS A 27 -10.27 -30.00 5.79
C LYS A 27 -9.72 -29.38 4.50
N GLY A 28 -8.62 -28.62 4.58
CA GLY A 28 -8.02 -27.87 3.50
C GLY A 28 -8.50 -26.42 3.43
N VAL A 29 -7.69 -25.59 2.81
CA VAL A 29 -7.92 -24.15 2.64
C VAL A 29 -8.08 -23.85 1.16
N THR A 30 -9.28 -23.45 0.74
CA THR A 30 -9.53 -22.94 -0.63
C THR A 30 -9.15 -21.47 -0.71
N PRO A 31 -8.98 -20.88 -1.93
CA PRO A 31 -8.72 -19.45 -2.08
C PRO A 31 -9.73 -18.58 -1.32
N LEU A 32 -11.03 -18.78 -1.55
CA LEU A 32 -12.10 -18.04 -0.85
C LEU A 32 -11.99 -18.18 0.67
N LYS A 33 -11.78 -19.41 1.17
CA LYS A 33 -11.64 -19.65 2.60
C LYS A 33 -10.42 -18.93 3.19
N LEU A 34 -9.31 -18.86 2.44
CA LEU A 34 -8.14 -18.11 2.87
C LEU A 34 -8.47 -16.63 3.05
N ARG A 35 -9.18 -16.02 2.09
CA ARG A 35 -9.63 -14.64 2.18
C ARG A 35 -10.52 -14.40 3.40
N GLU A 36 -11.54 -15.24 3.59
CA GLU A 36 -12.45 -15.14 4.75
C GLU A 36 -11.71 -15.26 6.10
N ILE A 37 -10.71 -16.15 6.21
CA ILE A 37 -9.87 -16.27 7.40
C ILE A 37 -9.10 -14.97 7.65
N ILE A 38 -8.51 -14.41 6.60
CA ILE A 38 -7.72 -13.17 6.65
C ILE A 38 -8.61 -12.00 7.09
N GLU A 39 -9.81 -11.87 6.52
CA GLU A 39 -10.79 -10.84 6.88
C GLU A 39 -11.23 -10.97 8.35
N ASP A 40 -11.56 -12.17 8.81
CA ASP A 40 -11.93 -12.43 10.20
C ASP A 40 -10.78 -12.14 11.20
N LEU A 41 -9.53 -12.36 10.80
CA LEU A 41 -8.34 -12.08 11.63
C LEU A 41 -8.01 -10.60 11.74
N GLY A 42 -8.49 -9.80 10.78
CA GLY A 42 -8.47 -8.34 10.82
C GLY A 42 -7.24 -7.67 10.19
N PRO A 43 -6.97 -6.39 10.50
CA PRO A 43 -6.14 -5.50 9.69
C PRO A 43 -4.73 -6.01 9.37
N THR A 44 -4.02 -6.60 10.33
CA THR A 44 -2.67 -7.17 10.11
C THR A 44 -2.69 -8.26 9.05
N PHE A 45 -3.67 -9.16 9.14
CA PHE A 45 -3.79 -10.29 8.23
C PHE A 45 -4.31 -9.84 6.86
N ILE A 46 -5.19 -8.82 6.81
CA ILE A 46 -5.63 -8.20 5.55
C ILE A 46 -4.41 -7.61 4.81
N LYS A 47 -3.56 -6.87 5.52
CA LYS A 47 -2.33 -6.31 4.93
C LYS A 47 -1.36 -7.40 4.46
N LEU A 48 -1.17 -8.45 5.25
CA LEU A 48 -0.40 -9.64 4.85
C LEU A 48 -0.97 -10.26 3.57
N GLY A 49 -2.28 -10.45 3.52
CA GLY A 49 -2.96 -11.02 2.36
C GLY A 49 -2.79 -10.15 1.10
N GLN A 50 -2.85 -8.82 1.23
CA GLN A 50 -2.62 -7.89 0.13
C GLN A 50 -1.19 -7.98 -0.42
N ILE A 51 -0.19 -8.07 0.45
CA ILE A 51 1.21 -8.28 0.03
C ILE A 51 1.35 -9.65 -0.63
N MET A 52 0.82 -10.71 -0.02
CA MET A 52 0.87 -12.07 -0.58
C MET A 52 0.16 -12.18 -1.94
N ALA A 53 -0.86 -11.36 -2.21
CA ALA A 53 -1.54 -11.30 -3.49
C ALA A 53 -0.61 -10.90 -4.65
N MET A 54 0.45 -10.14 -4.36
CA MET A 54 1.45 -9.70 -5.33
C MET A 54 2.57 -10.73 -5.56
N HIS A 55 2.63 -11.80 -4.74
CA HIS A 55 3.70 -12.80 -4.74
C HIS A 55 3.23 -14.16 -5.28
N SER A 56 3.09 -14.26 -6.60
CA SER A 56 2.75 -15.51 -7.28
C SER A 56 3.87 -16.57 -7.25
N ASP A 57 5.05 -16.21 -6.83
CA ASP A 57 6.19 -17.08 -6.52
C ASP A 57 6.02 -17.81 -5.17
N ILE A 58 5.20 -17.27 -4.27
CA ILE A 58 4.91 -17.81 -2.94
C ILE A 58 3.61 -18.62 -2.96
N LEU A 59 2.56 -18.06 -3.60
CA LEU A 59 1.23 -18.66 -3.66
C LEU A 59 0.81 -18.96 -5.10
N PRO A 60 0.08 -20.07 -5.33
CA PRO A 60 -0.51 -20.33 -6.64
C PRO A 60 -1.41 -19.15 -7.06
N LYS A 61 -1.36 -18.79 -8.36
CA LYS A 61 -2.07 -17.63 -8.94
C LYS A 61 -3.53 -17.50 -8.48
N ARG A 62 -4.27 -18.63 -8.42
CA ARG A 62 -5.68 -18.65 -7.97
C ARG A 62 -5.88 -18.10 -6.54
N TYR A 63 -4.89 -18.21 -5.66
CA TYR A 63 -4.94 -17.63 -4.32
C TYR A 63 -4.62 -16.15 -4.37
N CYS A 64 -3.62 -15.76 -5.18
CA CYS A 64 -3.29 -14.35 -5.39
C CYS A 64 -4.51 -13.59 -5.95
N ASP A 65 -5.17 -14.12 -7.00
CA ASP A 65 -6.36 -13.52 -7.61
C ASP A 65 -7.51 -13.32 -6.60
N GLU A 66 -7.70 -14.26 -5.67
CA GLU A 66 -8.72 -14.12 -4.61
C GLU A 66 -8.31 -13.12 -3.54
N LEU A 67 -7.03 -13.10 -3.14
CA LEU A 67 -6.52 -12.16 -2.14
C LEU A 67 -6.48 -10.70 -2.65
N MET A 68 -6.42 -10.49 -3.97
CA MET A 68 -6.58 -9.16 -4.56
C MET A 68 -7.96 -8.53 -4.29
N GLN A 69 -8.95 -9.34 -3.88
CA GLN A 69 -10.28 -8.87 -3.48
C GLN A 69 -10.36 -8.41 -2.01
N LEU A 70 -9.26 -8.54 -1.25
CA LEU A 70 -9.20 -8.05 0.13
C LEU A 70 -9.39 -6.54 0.16
N CYS A 71 -10.54 -6.12 0.66
CA CYS A 71 -10.83 -4.70 0.85
C CYS A 71 -10.20 -4.19 2.14
N SER A 72 -9.65 -2.99 2.08
CA SER A 72 -9.18 -2.26 3.27
C SER A 72 -10.32 -1.53 4.00
N ASP A 73 -11.57 -1.78 3.63
CA ASP A 73 -12.73 -1.12 4.25
C ASP A 73 -12.92 -1.66 5.67
N VAL A 74 -12.40 -0.91 6.62
CA VAL A 74 -12.41 -1.24 8.05
C VAL A 74 -13.37 -0.30 8.76
N LYS A 75 -14.13 -0.84 9.73
CA LYS A 75 -15.02 -0.02 10.56
C LYS A 75 -14.27 1.21 11.09
N PRO A 76 -14.79 2.42 10.90
CA PRO A 76 -14.18 3.65 11.42
C PRO A 76 -13.97 3.60 12.94
N MET A 77 -12.91 4.27 13.40
CA MET A 77 -12.75 4.58 14.84
C MET A 77 -13.84 5.54 15.31
N PRO A 78 -14.26 5.47 16.57
CA PRO A 78 -15.09 6.52 17.16
C PRO A 78 -14.41 7.89 17.03
N PHE A 79 -15.20 8.93 16.77
CA PHE A 79 -14.66 10.27 16.53
C PHE A 79 -13.88 10.84 17.72
N GLU A 80 -14.33 10.55 18.95
CA GLU A 80 -13.61 10.92 20.18
C GLU A 80 -12.21 10.31 20.24
N GLU A 81 -12.05 9.09 19.74
CA GLU A 81 -10.73 8.44 19.66
C GLU A 81 -9.83 9.15 18.65
N VAL A 82 -10.37 9.56 17.50
CA VAL A 82 -9.65 10.36 16.49
C VAL A 82 -9.13 11.66 17.11
N LEU A 83 -10.00 12.40 17.79
CA LEU A 83 -9.62 13.64 18.47
C LEU A 83 -8.54 13.41 19.54
N SER A 84 -8.67 12.32 20.31
CA SER A 84 -7.69 11.95 21.32
C SER A 84 -6.32 11.66 20.72
N VAL A 85 -6.23 10.92 19.58
CA VAL A 85 -4.98 10.67 18.88
C VAL A 85 -4.33 11.96 18.36
N ILE A 86 -5.14 12.88 17.82
CA ILE A 86 -4.64 14.20 17.37
C ILE A 86 -4.08 14.99 18.56
N GLU A 87 -4.80 15.08 19.68
CA GLU A 87 -4.38 15.83 20.86
C GLU A 87 -3.12 15.24 21.50
N GLU A 88 -3.04 13.92 21.61
CA GLU A 88 -1.84 13.21 22.09
C GLU A 88 -0.64 13.49 21.20
N SER A 89 -0.83 13.41 19.88
CA SER A 89 0.22 13.66 18.90
C SER A 89 0.74 15.10 18.93
N TYR A 90 -0.14 16.06 19.21
CA TYR A 90 0.22 17.49 19.26
C TYR A 90 0.65 17.95 20.65
N GLY A 91 0.38 17.19 21.72
CA GLY A 91 0.57 17.64 23.11
C GLY A 91 -0.29 18.85 23.47
N ARG A 92 -1.36 19.12 22.74
CA ARG A 92 -2.28 20.27 22.91
C ARG A 92 -3.62 19.98 22.24
N SER A 93 -4.65 20.78 22.63
CA SER A 93 -5.96 20.64 22.02
C SER A 93 -5.95 20.85 20.50
N TRP A 94 -6.64 19.99 19.77
CA TRP A 94 -6.83 20.07 18.33
C TRP A 94 -7.43 21.42 17.88
N ARG A 95 -8.26 22.04 18.74
CA ARG A 95 -8.86 23.34 18.49
C ARG A 95 -7.85 24.49 18.37
N ARG A 96 -6.59 24.28 18.69
CA ARG A 96 -5.54 25.26 18.42
C ARG A 96 -5.08 25.27 16.96
N VAL A 97 -5.34 24.19 16.23
CA VAL A 97 -4.94 24.01 14.84
C VAL A 97 -6.15 24.12 13.91
N PHE A 98 -7.22 23.41 14.24
CA PHE A 98 -8.41 23.33 13.41
C PHE A 98 -9.54 24.20 14.00
N SER A 99 -10.32 24.82 13.12
CA SER A 99 -11.62 25.44 13.47
C SER A 99 -12.73 24.40 13.47
N HIS A 100 -12.63 23.38 12.60
CA HIS A 100 -13.58 22.30 12.47
C HIS A 100 -12.88 21.02 11.97
N ILE A 101 -13.38 19.86 12.41
CA ILE A 101 -13.07 18.53 11.86
C ILE A 101 -14.40 17.81 11.68
N ASP A 102 -14.66 17.28 10.48
CA ASP A 102 -15.88 16.54 10.19
C ASP A 102 -15.91 15.24 11.00
N GLU A 103 -17.04 14.94 11.62
CA GLU A 103 -17.21 13.71 12.39
C GLU A 103 -17.24 12.47 11.48
N SER A 104 -17.86 12.61 10.30
CA SER A 104 -17.87 11.56 9.28
C SER A 104 -16.50 11.43 8.61
N CYS A 105 -15.93 10.21 8.61
CA CYS A 105 -14.69 9.98 7.89
C CYS A 105 -14.92 9.90 6.37
N GLN A 106 -13.95 10.39 5.60
CA GLN A 106 -13.94 10.28 4.14
C GLN A 106 -13.49 8.90 3.66
N GLY A 107 -12.74 8.19 4.49
CA GLY A 107 -12.25 6.84 4.25
C GLY A 107 -11.63 6.25 5.49
N ALA A 108 -11.75 4.94 5.66
CA ALA A 108 -11.16 4.20 6.76
C ALA A 108 -10.41 2.98 6.22
N ALA A 109 -9.11 2.91 6.50
CA ALA A 109 -8.24 1.82 6.10
C ALA A 109 -7.74 1.02 7.33
N SER A 110 -6.93 0.01 7.07
CA SER A 110 -6.38 -0.88 8.10
C SER A 110 -5.55 -0.14 9.16
N ILE A 111 -4.79 0.88 8.76
CA ILE A 111 -3.83 1.61 9.60
C ILE A 111 -4.38 2.96 10.06
N ALA A 112 -5.22 3.61 9.25
CA ALA A 112 -5.64 4.99 9.47
C ALA A 112 -7.05 5.27 8.98
N GLN A 113 -7.57 6.43 9.35
CA GLN A 113 -8.75 7.00 8.71
C GLN A 113 -8.55 8.49 8.40
N VAL A 114 -9.33 8.99 7.46
CA VAL A 114 -9.20 10.33 6.89
C VAL A 114 -10.44 11.13 7.19
N HIS A 115 -10.27 12.34 7.72
CA HIS A 115 -11.34 13.31 7.95
C HIS A 115 -11.10 14.60 7.18
N ARG A 116 -12.16 15.22 6.68
CA ARG A 116 -12.10 16.60 6.21
C ARG A 116 -12.05 17.53 7.41
N ALA A 117 -11.30 18.60 7.28
CA ALA A 117 -11.17 19.59 8.33
C ALA A 117 -10.90 20.98 7.75
N THR A 118 -11.11 22.01 8.58
CA THR A 118 -10.76 23.39 8.23
C THR A 118 -9.73 23.90 9.24
N LEU A 119 -8.63 24.41 8.76
CA LEU A 119 -7.62 25.05 9.61
C LEU A 119 -8.18 26.37 10.20
N LYS A 120 -7.58 26.87 11.27
CA LYS A 120 -7.92 28.20 11.80
C LYS A 120 -7.64 29.34 10.84
N SER A 121 -6.72 29.14 9.93
CA SER A 121 -6.39 30.06 8.84
C SER A 121 -7.40 30.02 7.68
N GLY A 122 -8.35 29.07 7.70
CA GLY A 122 -9.47 28.97 6.75
C GLY A 122 -9.26 27.96 5.62
N GLU A 123 -8.09 27.34 5.52
CA GLU A 123 -7.84 26.35 4.47
C GLU A 123 -8.57 25.03 4.73
N GLU A 124 -9.14 24.47 3.68
CA GLU A 124 -9.73 23.14 3.67
C GLU A 124 -8.64 22.07 3.55
N VAL A 125 -8.63 21.16 4.47
CA VAL A 125 -7.61 20.10 4.56
C VAL A 125 -8.24 18.73 4.79
N VAL A 126 -7.46 17.68 4.54
CA VAL A 126 -7.70 16.35 5.07
C VAL A 126 -6.71 16.06 6.18
N VAL A 127 -7.19 15.37 7.19
CA VAL A 127 -6.41 14.90 8.32
C VAL A 127 -6.46 13.39 8.32
N LYS A 128 -5.32 12.76 8.02
CA LYS A 128 -5.14 11.31 8.10
C LYS A 128 -4.65 10.99 9.50
N VAL A 129 -5.40 10.17 10.23
CA VAL A 129 -5.16 9.87 11.65
C VAL A 129 -4.93 8.39 11.83
N GLN A 130 -3.82 8.02 12.42
CA GLN A 130 -3.45 6.64 12.67
C GLN A 130 -4.38 6.00 13.71
N ARG A 131 -4.71 4.73 13.50
CA ARG A 131 -5.46 3.94 14.48
C ARG A 131 -4.65 3.74 15.75
N ARG A 132 -5.29 3.98 16.89
CA ARG A 132 -4.65 3.78 18.21
C ARG A 132 -4.21 2.34 18.40
N GLY A 133 -2.98 2.14 18.90
CA GLY A 133 -2.44 0.82 19.23
C GLY A 133 -2.22 -0.11 18.04
N ILE A 134 -2.29 0.41 16.81
CA ILE A 134 -2.16 -0.42 15.61
C ILE A 134 -0.74 -0.99 15.49
N TYR A 135 0.29 -0.24 15.88
CA TYR A 135 1.67 -0.70 15.87
C TYR A 135 1.88 -1.91 16.76
N GLU A 136 1.42 -1.84 18.02
CA GLU A 136 1.55 -2.92 19.00
C GLU A 136 0.74 -4.15 18.57
N LYS A 137 -0.45 -3.92 18.00
CA LYS A 137 -1.30 -4.99 17.49
C LYS A 137 -0.63 -5.73 16.34
N MET A 138 -0.11 -4.99 15.35
CA MET A 138 0.54 -5.59 14.18
C MET A 138 1.87 -6.27 14.54
N ALA A 139 2.69 -5.68 15.40
CA ALA A 139 3.91 -6.29 15.91
C ALA A 139 3.64 -7.63 16.60
N ARG A 140 2.60 -7.68 17.44
CA ARG A 140 2.15 -8.89 18.13
C ARG A 140 1.67 -9.96 17.16
N ASP A 141 0.84 -9.59 16.20
CA ASP A 141 0.28 -10.52 15.21
C ASP A 141 1.39 -11.15 14.37
N ILE A 142 2.38 -10.38 13.95
CA ILE A 142 3.55 -10.86 13.19
C ILE A 142 4.41 -11.81 14.05
N GLU A 143 4.63 -11.49 15.32
CA GLU A 143 5.35 -12.38 16.23
C GLU A 143 4.61 -13.72 16.43
N LEU A 144 3.27 -13.68 16.56
CA LEU A 144 2.43 -14.87 16.64
C LEU A 144 2.51 -15.72 15.38
N LEU A 145 2.50 -15.08 14.19
CA LEU A 145 2.67 -15.76 12.90
C LEU A 145 4.02 -16.46 12.81
N ARG A 146 5.12 -15.80 13.17
CA ARG A 146 6.45 -16.40 13.19
C ARG A 146 6.51 -17.64 14.09
N LYS A 147 5.90 -17.57 15.26
CA LYS A 147 5.83 -18.72 16.18
C LYS A 147 4.97 -19.84 15.63
N ALA A 148 3.81 -19.52 15.04
CA ALA A 148 2.94 -20.50 14.44
C ALA A 148 3.61 -21.25 13.28
N ILE A 149 4.30 -20.54 12.39
CA ILE A 149 5.04 -21.14 11.27
C ILE A 149 6.14 -22.10 11.77
N LYS A 150 6.88 -21.73 12.81
CA LYS A 150 7.92 -22.61 13.40
C LYS A 150 7.38 -23.88 14.03
N LEU A 151 6.11 -23.90 14.42
CA LEU A 151 5.43 -25.06 14.98
C LEU A 151 4.78 -25.96 13.91
N MET A 152 4.73 -25.52 12.64
CA MET A 152 4.16 -26.32 11.56
C MET A 152 5.12 -27.44 11.13
N PRO A 153 4.59 -28.63 10.77
CA PRO A 153 5.43 -29.73 10.29
C PRO A 153 6.17 -29.34 9.00
N PRO A 154 7.46 -29.68 8.84
CA PRO A 154 8.26 -29.31 7.67
C PRO A 154 7.74 -29.82 6.33
N VAL A 155 6.85 -30.82 6.36
CA VAL A 155 6.22 -31.39 5.14
C VAL A 155 5.25 -30.41 4.48
N SER A 156 4.65 -29.50 5.24
CA SER A 156 3.69 -28.51 4.73
C SER A 156 4.36 -27.30 4.07
N LEU A 157 5.66 -27.13 4.27
CA LEU A 157 6.43 -25.94 3.88
C LEU A 157 7.45 -26.20 2.75
N LYS A 158 7.58 -27.45 2.28
CA LYS A 158 8.65 -27.85 1.32
C LYS A 158 8.63 -27.11 -0.04
N ASN A 159 7.52 -26.44 -0.36
CA ASN A 159 7.35 -25.68 -1.63
C ASN A 159 7.01 -24.20 -1.38
N MET A 160 7.12 -23.71 -0.13
CA MET A 160 6.82 -22.32 0.19
C MET A 160 8.14 -21.60 0.42
N ALA A 161 8.29 -20.46 -0.27
CA ALA A 161 9.42 -19.56 -0.10
C ALA A 161 9.61 -19.17 1.38
N ASP A 162 10.75 -18.59 1.65
CA ASP A 162 11.17 -18.18 2.98
C ASP A 162 10.14 -17.27 3.68
N PHE A 163 9.22 -17.88 4.45
CA PHE A 163 8.17 -17.14 5.16
C PHE A 163 8.72 -16.09 6.13
N ASP A 164 9.89 -16.36 6.71
CA ASP A 164 10.53 -15.37 7.57
C ASP A 164 10.91 -14.13 6.76
N LEU A 165 11.38 -14.29 5.53
CA LEU A 165 11.67 -13.16 4.62
C LEU A 165 10.40 -12.37 4.27
N VAL A 166 9.31 -13.06 3.95
CA VAL A 166 8.00 -12.42 3.66
C VAL A 166 7.47 -11.66 4.88
N LEU A 167 7.59 -12.23 6.07
CA LEU A 167 7.18 -11.55 7.31
C LEU A 167 8.09 -10.36 7.65
N ASP A 168 9.38 -10.42 7.33
CA ASP A 168 10.29 -9.30 7.49
C ASP A 168 9.97 -8.16 6.53
N GLU A 169 9.68 -8.48 5.28
CA GLU A 169 9.23 -7.51 4.27
C GLU A 169 7.91 -6.87 4.67
N LEU A 170 6.91 -7.70 5.04
CA LEU A 170 5.63 -7.22 5.55
C LEU A 170 5.83 -6.25 6.72
N TRP A 171 6.67 -6.62 7.70
CA TRP A 171 6.92 -5.77 8.86
C TRP A 171 7.58 -4.45 8.46
N THR A 172 8.52 -4.49 7.52
CA THR A 172 9.21 -3.29 7.04
C THR A 172 8.25 -2.35 6.33
N VAL A 173 7.47 -2.85 5.36
CA VAL A 173 6.47 -2.06 4.62
C VAL A 173 5.42 -1.49 5.59
N THR A 174 4.89 -2.32 6.49
CA THR A 174 3.86 -1.89 7.45
C THR A 174 4.38 -0.84 8.42
N ARG A 175 5.61 -0.99 8.91
CA ARG A 175 6.25 -0.01 9.80
C ARG A 175 6.44 1.34 9.12
N ASP A 176 6.84 1.33 7.84
CA ASP A 176 7.05 2.56 7.08
C ASP A 176 5.71 3.27 6.78
N GLU A 177 4.64 2.52 6.49
CA GLU A 177 3.28 3.06 6.36
C GLU A 177 2.72 3.63 7.68
N MET A 178 3.17 3.12 8.84
CA MET A 178 2.78 3.65 10.15
C MET A 178 3.52 4.93 10.56
N ASN A 179 4.43 5.42 9.73
CA ASN A 179 5.14 6.67 9.98
C ASN A 179 4.74 7.73 8.94
N PHE A 180 3.78 8.57 9.27
CA PHE A 180 3.32 9.61 8.32
C PHE A 180 4.36 10.67 7.97
N LEU A 181 5.48 10.75 8.70
CA LEU A 181 6.60 11.58 8.26
C LEU A 181 7.29 11.00 7.03
N THR A 182 7.24 9.67 6.84
CA THR A 182 7.71 9.02 5.60
C THR A 182 6.80 9.41 4.43
N GLU A 183 5.48 9.32 4.58
CA GLU A 183 4.53 9.76 3.56
C GLU A 183 4.69 11.26 3.24
N ALA A 184 4.85 12.10 4.25
CA ALA A 184 5.11 13.52 4.08
C ALA A 184 6.40 13.79 3.27
N SER A 185 7.48 13.09 3.57
CA SER A 185 8.74 13.17 2.82
C SER A 185 8.57 12.70 1.37
N ASN A 186 7.80 11.65 1.14
CA ASN A 186 7.48 11.17 -0.19
C ASN A 186 6.68 12.22 -1.00
N MET A 187 5.70 12.89 -0.36
CA MET A 187 4.94 13.97 -0.99
C MET A 187 5.85 15.12 -1.43
N GLU A 188 6.77 15.55 -0.57
CA GLU A 188 7.73 16.60 -0.91
C GLU A 188 8.67 16.20 -2.05
N GLU A 189 9.18 14.96 -2.02
CA GLU A 189 10.02 14.45 -3.09
C GLU A 189 9.26 14.35 -4.41
N PHE A 190 8.03 13.83 -4.39
CA PHE A 190 7.19 13.73 -5.57
C PHE A 190 6.88 15.09 -6.18
N ALA A 191 6.48 16.06 -5.35
CA ALA A 191 6.23 17.43 -5.80
C ALA A 191 7.47 18.07 -6.44
N ARG A 192 8.65 17.87 -5.86
CA ARG A 192 9.91 18.37 -6.40
C ARG A 192 10.25 17.76 -7.76
N ARG A 193 10.03 16.45 -7.94
CA ARG A 193 10.33 15.74 -9.20
C ARG A 193 9.35 16.10 -10.31
N ASN A 194 8.11 16.47 -9.97
CA ASN A 194 7.08 16.82 -10.91
C ASN A 194 6.87 18.35 -11.07
N LYS A 195 7.72 19.21 -10.49
CA LYS A 195 7.57 20.67 -10.50
C LYS A 195 7.46 21.27 -11.91
N ASP A 196 8.11 20.65 -12.90
CA ASP A 196 8.13 21.10 -14.28
C ASP A 196 7.08 20.36 -15.17
N VAL A 197 6.28 19.46 -14.58
CA VAL A 197 5.20 18.74 -15.26
C VAL A 197 3.87 19.47 -15.02
N HIS A 198 3.48 20.33 -15.93
CA HIS A 198 2.35 21.26 -15.76
C HIS A 198 0.99 20.59 -15.52
N PHE A 199 0.83 19.34 -15.98
CA PHE A 199 -0.42 18.59 -15.86
C PHE A 199 -0.42 17.64 -14.66
N VAL A 200 0.55 17.73 -13.75
CA VAL A 200 0.62 16.93 -12.50
C VAL A 200 0.54 17.86 -11.32
N GLY A 201 -0.16 17.42 -10.29
CA GLY A 201 -0.26 18.10 -9.01
C GLY A 201 -0.14 17.14 -7.84
N THR A 202 0.13 17.71 -6.67
CA THR A 202 0.08 17.04 -5.38
C THR A 202 -0.66 17.93 -4.40
N PRO A 203 -1.32 17.37 -3.38
CA PRO A 203 -1.85 18.18 -2.29
C PRO A 203 -0.73 18.96 -1.62
N LYS A 204 -1.02 20.19 -1.21
CA LYS A 204 -0.11 20.96 -0.36
C LYS A 204 0.03 20.26 0.99
N LEU A 205 1.26 19.95 1.39
CA LEU A 205 1.55 19.40 2.71
C LEU A 205 1.60 20.52 3.75
N TYR A 206 0.98 20.30 4.92
CA TYR A 206 1.09 21.17 6.09
C TYR A 206 2.03 20.56 7.11
N GLN A 207 3.33 20.65 6.81
CA GLN A 207 4.41 20.03 7.58
C GLN A 207 4.35 20.39 9.06
N GLN A 208 4.01 21.65 9.41
CA GLN A 208 3.93 22.12 10.80
C GLN A 208 2.84 21.44 11.64
N TYR A 209 1.90 20.74 10.99
CA TYR A 209 0.81 20.00 11.63
C TYR A 209 0.92 18.48 11.39
N THR A 210 1.97 18.05 10.69
CA THR A 210 2.21 16.65 10.41
C THR A 210 3.17 16.05 11.43
N THR A 211 2.84 14.84 11.92
CA THR A 211 3.58 14.10 12.94
C THR A 211 3.70 12.63 12.51
N VAL A 212 4.26 11.77 13.34
CA VAL A 212 4.29 10.32 13.07
C VAL A 212 2.88 9.72 12.94
N HIS A 213 1.89 10.26 13.67
CA HIS A 213 0.55 9.69 13.77
C HIS A 213 -0.57 10.51 13.10
N VAL A 214 -0.24 11.72 12.64
CA VAL A 214 -1.20 12.65 12.02
C VAL A 214 -0.55 13.25 10.78
N LEU A 215 -1.20 13.12 9.62
CA LEU A 215 -0.79 13.80 8.38
C LEU A 215 -1.86 14.83 8.01
N VAL A 216 -1.43 16.05 7.74
CA VAL A 216 -2.33 17.14 7.32
C VAL A 216 -1.92 17.64 5.94
N MET A 217 -2.84 17.56 5.00
CA MET A 217 -2.63 18.00 3.62
C MET A 217 -3.88 18.68 3.05
N GLU A 218 -3.72 19.38 1.95
CA GLU A 218 -4.80 20.04 1.23
C GLU A 218 -5.93 19.06 0.88
N TYR A 219 -7.18 19.50 1.10
CA TYR A 219 -8.33 18.79 0.55
C TYR A 219 -8.40 19.02 -0.96
N ILE A 220 -8.34 17.94 -1.74
CA ILE A 220 -8.47 18.01 -3.19
C ILE A 220 -9.92 17.82 -3.58
N ASP A 221 -10.57 18.92 -3.94
CA ASP A 221 -11.90 18.92 -4.54
C ASP A 221 -11.78 18.63 -6.03
N GLY A 222 -11.87 17.35 -6.40
CA GLY A 222 -11.71 16.88 -7.77
C GLY A 222 -12.43 15.57 -8.01
N CYS A 223 -12.61 15.20 -9.28
CA CYS A 223 -13.20 13.93 -9.68
C CYS A 223 -12.22 12.78 -9.45
N ALA A 224 -12.70 11.61 -9.06
CA ALA A 224 -11.93 10.39 -9.16
C ALA A 224 -11.59 10.09 -10.63
N VAL A 225 -10.39 9.58 -10.90
CA VAL A 225 -9.93 9.34 -12.28
C VAL A 225 -10.76 8.27 -13.02
N ASP A 226 -11.45 7.40 -12.28
CA ASP A 226 -12.33 6.35 -12.80
C ASP A 226 -13.82 6.77 -12.88
N ASP A 227 -14.20 7.94 -12.36
CA ASP A 227 -15.53 8.51 -12.52
C ASP A 227 -15.71 9.12 -13.92
N LYS A 228 -15.84 8.22 -14.90
CA LYS A 228 -15.92 8.59 -16.34
C LYS A 228 -17.12 9.45 -16.67
N GLU A 229 -18.22 9.33 -15.94
CA GLU A 229 -19.44 10.10 -16.18
C GLU A 229 -19.23 11.54 -15.74
N ARG A 230 -18.80 11.75 -14.52
CA ARG A 230 -18.50 13.07 -13.98
C ARG A 230 -17.39 13.80 -14.76
N LEU A 231 -16.32 13.07 -15.15
CA LEU A 231 -15.26 13.64 -15.98
C LEU A 231 -15.78 14.16 -17.31
N LYS A 232 -16.70 13.46 -17.98
CA LYS A 232 -17.34 13.91 -19.22
C LYS A 232 -18.26 15.10 -18.99
N GLU A 233 -19.05 15.09 -17.91
CA GLU A 233 -19.94 16.20 -17.55
C GLU A 233 -19.16 17.49 -17.26
N GLU A 234 -17.98 17.37 -16.65
CA GLU A 234 -17.06 18.48 -16.41
C GLU A 234 -16.26 18.88 -17.67
N GLY A 235 -16.47 18.21 -18.81
CA GLY A 235 -15.89 18.55 -20.12
C GLY A 235 -14.48 18.02 -20.35
N TYR A 236 -14.02 17.04 -19.58
CA TYR A 236 -12.70 16.43 -19.78
C TYR A 236 -12.68 15.39 -20.90
N ASP A 237 -11.62 15.39 -21.71
CA ASP A 237 -11.34 14.32 -22.66
C ASP A 237 -10.67 13.13 -21.92
N LEU A 238 -11.38 12.01 -21.85
CA LEU A 238 -10.89 10.80 -21.16
C LEU A 238 -9.60 10.25 -21.79
N LYS A 239 -9.40 10.43 -23.11
CA LYS A 239 -8.19 9.98 -23.78
C LYS A 239 -7.00 10.85 -23.39
N GLU A 240 -7.20 12.15 -23.30
CA GLU A 240 -6.17 13.10 -22.83
C GLU A 240 -5.79 12.80 -21.38
N ILE A 241 -6.77 12.60 -20.49
CA ILE A 241 -6.53 12.21 -19.08
C ILE A 241 -5.73 10.91 -19.00
N GLY A 242 -6.14 9.88 -19.76
CA GLY A 242 -5.44 8.60 -19.81
C GLY A 242 -3.99 8.75 -20.29
N SER A 243 -3.75 9.50 -21.36
CA SER A 243 -2.39 9.77 -21.87
C SER A 243 -1.54 10.47 -20.81
N LYS A 244 -2.04 11.54 -20.20
CA LYS A 244 -1.33 12.27 -19.13
C LYS A 244 -0.97 11.37 -17.95
N LEU A 245 -1.89 10.49 -17.55
CA LEU A 245 -1.65 9.55 -16.43
C LEU A 245 -0.52 8.58 -16.78
N VAL A 246 -0.58 7.97 -17.98
CA VAL A 246 0.44 7.03 -18.45
C VAL A 246 1.79 7.73 -18.61
N ASP A 247 1.82 8.90 -19.25
CA ASP A 247 3.06 9.67 -19.44
C ASP A 247 3.73 10.01 -18.12
N ASN A 248 2.94 10.46 -17.13
CA ASN A 248 3.46 10.76 -15.81
C ASN A 248 3.96 9.49 -15.10
N TYR A 249 3.25 8.36 -15.22
CA TYR A 249 3.67 7.11 -14.58
C TYR A 249 4.94 6.55 -15.19
N ILE A 250 5.07 6.59 -16.52
CA ILE A 250 6.30 6.22 -17.23
C ILE A 250 7.47 7.09 -16.75
N LYS A 251 7.27 8.42 -16.65
CA LYS A 251 8.28 9.33 -16.12
C LYS A 251 8.71 8.94 -14.70
N GLN A 252 7.76 8.66 -13.80
CA GLN A 252 8.07 8.23 -12.43
C GLN A 252 8.98 6.99 -12.41
N VAL A 253 8.67 5.99 -13.25
CA VAL A 253 9.40 4.72 -13.31
C VAL A 253 10.73 4.88 -14.02
N MET A 254 10.72 5.43 -15.25
CA MET A 254 11.87 5.40 -16.16
C MET A 254 12.83 6.56 -15.93
N ASP A 255 12.32 7.78 -15.71
CA ASP A 255 13.17 8.97 -15.57
C ASP A 255 13.54 9.20 -14.11
N ASP A 256 12.56 9.17 -13.20
CA ASP A 256 12.77 9.52 -11.81
C ASP A 256 13.30 8.33 -10.99
N GLY A 257 12.93 7.09 -11.34
CA GLY A 257 13.19 5.92 -10.51
C GLY A 257 12.53 6.02 -9.13
N PHE A 258 11.53 6.89 -9.01
CA PHE A 258 10.72 7.10 -7.83
C PHE A 258 9.25 7.15 -8.26
N PHE A 259 8.50 6.12 -7.96
CA PHE A 259 7.19 5.86 -8.54
C PHE A 259 6.17 5.42 -7.49
N HIS A 260 4.92 5.68 -7.77
CA HIS A 260 3.81 5.21 -6.95
C HIS A 260 3.68 3.68 -7.08
N ALA A 261 3.88 2.96 -5.96
CA ALA A 261 3.88 1.50 -5.98
C ALA A 261 2.47 0.89 -5.90
N ASP A 262 1.45 1.69 -5.60
CA ASP A 262 0.03 1.28 -5.55
C ASP A 262 -0.86 2.25 -6.37
N PRO A 263 -0.72 2.31 -7.70
CA PRO A 263 -1.36 3.31 -8.56
C PRO A 263 -2.83 2.97 -8.88
N HIS A 264 -3.63 2.63 -7.87
CA HIS A 264 -5.06 2.41 -8.09
C HIS A 264 -5.82 3.74 -8.25
N SER A 265 -7.01 3.68 -8.86
CA SER A 265 -7.83 4.86 -9.19
C SER A 265 -8.19 5.73 -7.98
N GLY A 266 -8.34 5.12 -6.81
CA GLY A 266 -8.63 5.84 -5.56
C GLY A 266 -7.52 6.79 -5.10
N ASN A 267 -6.29 6.63 -5.60
CA ASN A 267 -5.15 7.48 -5.27
C ASN A 267 -4.94 8.63 -6.27
N VAL A 268 -5.82 8.76 -7.28
CA VAL A 268 -5.70 9.76 -8.34
C VAL A 268 -6.99 10.53 -8.50
N LYS A 269 -6.90 11.85 -8.44
CA LYS A 269 -8.00 12.77 -8.76
C LYS A 269 -7.66 13.66 -9.93
N ILE A 270 -8.70 14.14 -10.61
CA ILE A 270 -8.58 15.15 -11.67
C ILE A 270 -9.13 16.46 -11.11
N ARG A 271 -8.30 17.51 -11.14
CA ARG A 271 -8.67 18.86 -10.73
C ARG A 271 -8.02 19.87 -11.68
N ASP A 272 -8.80 20.77 -12.25
CA ASP A 272 -8.34 21.81 -13.18
C ASP A 272 -7.51 21.26 -14.37
N GLY A 273 -7.91 20.11 -14.91
CA GLY A 273 -7.21 19.40 -15.98
C GLY A 273 -5.87 18.76 -15.59
N LYS A 274 -5.56 18.70 -14.31
CA LYS A 274 -4.35 18.06 -13.77
C LYS A 274 -4.64 16.71 -13.16
N ILE A 275 -3.69 15.81 -13.32
CA ILE A 275 -3.60 14.56 -12.56
C ILE A 275 -3.07 14.89 -11.15
N VAL A 276 -3.84 14.62 -10.11
CA VAL A 276 -3.44 14.90 -8.73
C VAL A 276 -3.33 13.57 -7.98
N TRP A 277 -2.11 13.22 -7.59
CA TRP A 277 -1.84 12.07 -6.75
C TRP A 277 -2.08 12.46 -5.28
N ILE A 278 -2.97 11.74 -4.59
CA ILE A 278 -3.45 12.13 -3.25
C ILE A 278 -2.98 11.25 -2.10
N ASP A 279 -2.32 10.14 -2.38
CA ASP A 279 -1.72 9.26 -1.37
C ASP A 279 -0.28 8.92 -1.81
N MET A 280 0.69 9.09 -0.92
CA MET A 280 2.10 8.80 -1.18
C MET A 280 2.67 7.84 -0.11
N GLY A 281 1.78 7.07 0.53
CA GLY A 281 2.15 6.12 1.57
C GLY A 281 3.02 4.97 1.05
N MET A 282 2.80 4.56 -0.21
CA MET A 282 3.55 3.47 -0.82
C MET A 282 4.28 3.94 -2.09
N MET A 283 5.58 4.19 -1.96
CA MET A 283 6.43 4.63 -3.07
C MET A 283 7.54 3.62 -3.33
N GLY A 284 7.77 3.30 -4.60
CA GLY A 284 8.86 2.44 -5.05
C GLY A 284 10.10 3.26 -5.45
N ARG A 285 11.27 2.63 -5.33
CA ARG A 285 12.54 3.21 -5.76
C ARG A 285 13.30 2.20 -6.63
N LEU A 286 13.72 2.65 -7.81
CA LEU A 286 14.56 1.88 -8.72
C LEU A 286 15.95 2.47 -8.75
N THR A 287 16.94 1.61 -8.73
CA THR A 287 18.32 2.01 -9.00
C THR A 287 18.48 2.38 -10.49
N GLU A 288 19.56 3.07 -10.82
CA GLU A 288 19.89 3.36 -12.22
C GLU A 288 20.02 2.07 -13.05
N ARG A 289 20.63 1.02 -12.46
CA ARG A 289 20.73 -0.31 -13.07
C ARG A 289 19.35 -0.92 -13.36
N ASP A 290 18.40 -0.83 -12.40
CA ASP A 290 17.07 -1.41 -12.59
C ASP A 290 16.33 -0.70 -13.72
N ARG A 291 16.43 0.63 -13.79
CA ARG A 291 15.85 1.43 -14.89
C ARG A 291 16.46 1.07 -16.25
N GLU A 292 17.78 0.88 -16.29
CA GLU A 292 18.47 0.41 -17.52
C GLU A 292 17.95 -0.97 -17.96
N MET A 293 17.77 -1.90 -17.03
CA MET A 293 17.25 -3.23 -17.33
C MET A 293 15.79 -3.18 -17.79
N LEU A 294 14.94 -2.35 -17.14
CA LEU A 294 13.58 -2.12 -17.60
C LEU A 294 13.54 -1.52 -19.01
N GLY A 295 14.40 -0.55 -19.30
CA GLY A 295 14.56 0.00 -20.65
C GLY A 295 14.89 -1.07 -21.70
N LYS A 296 15.84 -1.95 -21.40
CA LYS A 296 16.18 -3.10 -22.26
C LYS A 296 15.01 -4.08 -22.43
N ALA A 297 14.22 -4.31 -21.38
CA ALA A 297 13.04 -5.15 -21.49
C ALA A 297 12.02 -4.56 -22.45
N ILE A 298 11.72 -3.27 -22.31
CA ILE A 298 10.78 -2.54 -23.19
C ILE A 298 11.28 -2.52 -24.63
N GLU A 299 12.56 -2.23 -24.84
CA GLU A 299 13.18 -2.26 -26.16
C GLU A 299 13.13 -3.66 -26.79
N GLY A 300 13.45 -4.69 -26.00
CA GLY A 300 13.36 -6.08 -26.43
C GLY A 300 11.97 -6.49 -26.86
N ILE A 301 10.94 -6.08 -26.10
CA ILE A 301 9.54 -6.32 -26.44
C ILE A 301 9.16 -5.57 -27.73
N ALA A 302 9.53 -4.31 -27.85
CA ALA A 302 9.22 -3.50 -29.02
C ALA A 302 9.88 -4.00 -30.32
N LEU A 303 11.09 -4.56 -30.20
CA LEU A 303 11.86 -5.11 -31.31
C LEU A 303 11.66 -6.62 -31.52
N ASN A 304 10.88 -7.28 -30.66
CA ASN A 304 10.76 -8.74 -30.59
C ASN A 304 12.13 -9.44 -30.44
N ASP A 305 13.03 -8.84 -29.65
CA ASP A 305 14.39 -9.36 -29.40
C ASP A 305 14.42 -10.12 -28.07
N ILE A 306 14.32 -11.45 -28.17
CA ILE A 306 14.38 -12.38 -27.03
C ILE A 306 15.70 -12.24 -26.24
N GLY A 307 16.79 -11.88 -26.92
CA GLY A 307 18.09 -11.69 -26.29
C GLY A 307 18.12 -10.53 -25.31
N LEU A 308 17.53 -9.39 -25.70
CA LEU A 308 17.38 -8.21 -24.84
C LEU A 308 16.45 -8.49 -23.67
N ILE A 309 15.29 -9.11 -23.94
CA ILE A 309 14.34 -9.48 -22.88
C ILE A 309 15.01 -10.40 -21.85
N ARG A 310 15.73 -11.42 -22.32
CA ARG A 310 16.48 -12.34 -21.45
C ARG A 310 17.53 -11.62 -20.61
N GLN A 311 18.27 -10.69 -21.22
CA GLN A 311 19.28 -9.91 -20.49
C GLN A 311 18.63 -9.07 -19.38
N ALA A 312 17.50 -8.46 -19.66
CA ALA A 312 16.75 -7.67 -18.70
C ALA A 312 16.25 -8.53 -17.54
N VAL A 313 15.60 -9.65 -17.84
CA VAL A 313 15.09 -10.59 -16.81
C VAL A 313 16.21 -11.10 -15.91
N LEU A 314 17.35 -11.48 -16.51
CA LEU A 314 18.51 -11.92 -15.72
C LEU A 314 19.17 -10.78 -14.94
N GLY A 315 19.05 -9.54 -15.39
CA GLY A 315 19.61 -8.37 -14.72
C GLY A 315 18.76 -7.88 -13.54
N LEU A 316 17.43 -8.05 -13.61
CA LEU A 316 16.48 -7.66 -12.57
C LEU A 316 16.28 -8.76 -11.52
N GLY A 317 16.45 -10.04 -11.91
CA GLY A 317 16.18 -11.17 -11.03
C GLY A 317 17.30 -11.44 -10.04
N GLU A 318 16.91 -11.78 -8.81
CA GLU A 318 17.78 -12.44 -7.83
C GLU A 318 17.56 -13.95 -7.90
N PHE A 319 18.60 -14.70 -8.27
CA PHE A 319 18.48 -16.14 -8.48
C PHE A 319 19.15 -16.90 -7.34
N LYS A 320 18.38 -17.76 -6.66
CA LYS A 320 18.90 -18.70 -5.63
C LYS A 320 19.81 -19.78 -6.26
N GLU A 321 19.54 -20.16 -7.52
CA GLU A 321 20.29 -21.11 -8.31
C GLU A 321 20.46 -20.59 -9.74
N ARG A 322 21.40 -21.15 -10.52
CA ARG A 322 21.52 -20.77 -11.91
C ARG A 322 20.24 -21.10 -12.68
N PRO A 323 19.57 -20.11 -13.31
CA PRO A 323 18.35 -20.35 -14.05
C PRO A 323 18.59 -21.29 -15.23
N ASP A 324 17.63 -22.20 -15.45
CA ASP A 324 17.63 -23.07 -16.63
C ASP A 324 17.42 -22.22 -17.88
N GLN A 325 18.46 -22.05 -18.65
CA GLN A 325 18.48 -21.18 -19.82
C GLN A 325 17.46 -21.58 -20.88
N ARG A 326 17.15 -22.88 -20.99
CA ARG A 326 16.17 -23.38 -21.96
C ARG A 326 14.75 -23.03 -21.54
N LYS A 327 14.41 -23.27 -20.28
CA LYS A 327 13.07 -22.91 -19.73
C LYS A 327 12.84 -21.41 -19.74
N LEU A 328 13.89 -20.62 -19.46
CA LEU A 328 13.81 -19.17 -19.53
C LEU A 328 13.54 -18.70 -20.97
N TYR A 329 14.24 -19.29 -21.96
CA TYR A 329 14.02 -18.96 -23.36
C TYR A 329 12.61 -19.32 -23.82
N GLU A 330 12.15 -20.57 -23.53
CA GLU A 330 10.81 -21.05 -23.86
C GLU A 330 9.71 -20.18 -23.18
N GLY A 331 9.97 -19.70 -21.94
CA GLY A 331 9.06 -18.81 -21.22
C GLY A 331 8.96 -17.41 -21.85
N ILE A 332 10.08 -16.87 -22.35
CA ILE A 332 10.10 -15.54 -23.02
C ILE A 332 9.48 -15.63 -24.43
N GLU A 333 9.72 -16.72 -25.16
CA GLU A 333 9.17 -16.94 -26.50
C GLU A 333 7.63 -17.09 -26.47
N GLY A 334 7.06 -17.47 -25.32
CA GLY A 334 5.62 -17.60 -25.12
C GLY A 334 4.90 -16.32 -24.66
N LEU A 335 5.63 -15.21 -24.48
CA LEU A 335 5.08 -13.90 -24.14
C LEU A 335 4.65 -13.16 -25.40
#